data_be1d29453516f748acf263ce805c9dfc
#
_entry.id   be1d29453516f748acf263ce805c9dfc
#
_cell.length_a   1.000
_cell.length_b   1.000
_cell.length_c   1.000
_cell.angle_alpha   90.00
_cell.angle_beta   90.00
_cell.angle_gamma   90.00
#
_symmetry.space_group_name_H-M   'P 1'
#
loop_
_entity.id
_entity.type
_entity.pdbx_description
1 polymer ?
#
loop_
_entity_poly.entity_id
_entity_poly.type
_entity_poly.pdbx_seq_one_letter_code
_entity_poly.pdbx_strand_id
1 'polypeptide(L)'
;MSHYTVAVFTDSEGLSLEELLEPYSEGLKVKPYVDRTKEEVLDEINRYCENDEELKANYENLSDKEKIEDWTGCDLFDKDGNPLSTYNPNSKWDWYVVGGRWSNMLKTKDGEYVDECLVKDLDLTPNEDEYNAAIRFWELVVEDQPLKDGEEKPFNMYKKEYYIERYSTKENYARIESQFSTYAVVMPDGEWYEPGEMGWFGVSLAGPDSNREWDENYHKFLEEADPNWIITIVDCHI
;
A
#
# COMPACT_ATOMS: atom_id res chain seq x y z
N MET A 1 5.31 12.73 3.39
CA MET A 1 4.11 12.14 4.00
C MET A 1 3.33 11.49 2.88
N SER A 2 3.16 10.19 2.97
CA SER A 2 2.56 9.40 1.90
C SER A 2 1.14 8.98 2.26
N HIS A 3 0.26 9.01 1.30
CA HIS A 3 -1.12 8.57 1.43
C HIS A 3 -1.41 7.48 0.42
N TYR A 4 -2.27 6.55 0.79
CA TYR A 4 -2.73 5.48 -0.09
C TYR A 4 -4.14 5.04 0.27
N THR A 5 -4.84 4.45 -0.72
CA THR A 5 -6.22 4.02 -0.54
C THR A 5 -6.30 2.58 -0.07
N VAL A 6 -7.26 2.31 0.80
CA VAL A 6 -7.62 0.96 1.25
C VAL A 6 -9.13 0.77 1.10
N ALA A 7 -9.55 -0.33 0.50
CA ALA A 7 -10.94 -0.78 0.55
C ALA A 7 -11.09 -1.74 1.73
N VAL A 8 -11.96 -1.41 2.67
CA VAL A 8 -12.25 -2.24 3.84
C VAL A 8 -13.65 -2.83 3.70
N PHE A 9 -13.72 -4.15 3.74
CA PHE A 9 -14.99 -4.87 3.74
C PHE A 9 -15.38 -5.24 5.17
N THR A 10 -16.58 -4.85 5.59
CA THR A 10 -17.13 -5.19 6.90
C THR A 10 -18.40 -6.02 6.74
N ASP A 11 -18.57 -7.00 7.63
CA ASP A 11 -19.81 -7.74 7.79
C ASP A 11 -20.61 -7.09 8.92
N SER A 12 -21.93 -7.00 8.77
CA SER A 12 -22.83 -6.40 9.78
C SER A 12 -22.82 -7.10 11.14
N GLU A 13 -22.43 -8.37 11.20
CA GLU A 13 -22.30 -9.18 12.41
C GLU A 13 -20.82 -9.40 12.82
N GLY A 14 -19.86 -8.87 12.03
CA GLY A 14 -18.43 -9.03 12.18
C GLY A 14 -17.75 -7.90 12.94
N LEU A 15 -16.47 -7.73 12.64
CA LEU A 15 -15.64 -6.65 13.20
C LEU A 15 -15.99 -5.30 12.57
N SER A 16 -15.90 -4.24 13.36
CA SER A 16 -16.03 -2.86 12.88
C SER A 16 -14.82 -2.45 12.03
N LEU A 17 -14.95 -1.35 11.29
CA LEU A 17 -13.86 -0.74 10.53
C LEU A 17 -12.60 -0.53 11.38
N GLU A 18 -12.77 0.03 12.59
CA GLU A 18 -11.67 0.27 13.51
C GLU A 18 -11.01 -1.02 13.97
N GLU A 19 -11.80 -2.05 14.31
CA GLU A 19 -11.26 -3.35 14.76
C GLU A 19 -10.51 -4.09 13.66
N LEU A 20 -10.91 -3.93 12.39
CA LEU A 20 -10.21 -4.49 11.22
C LEU A 20 -8.90 -3.77 10.93
N LEU A 21 -8.82 -2.46 11.16
CA LEU A 21 -7.64 -1.65 10.89
C LEU A 21 -6.64 -1.62 12.06
N GLU A 22 -7.11 -1.75 13.33
CA GLU A 22 -6.27 -1.66 14.52
C GLU A 22 -5.02 -2.56 14.48
N PRO A 23 -5.08 -3.84 14.03
CA PRO A 23 -3.90 -4.71 13.96
C PRO A 23 -2.75 -4.16 13.11
N TYR A 24 -3.04 -3.22 12.21
CA TYR A 24 -2.10 -2.60 11.26
C TYR A 24 -1.68 -1.18 11.66
N SER A 25 -2.07 -0.72 12.86
CA SER A 25 -1.69 0.61 13.36
C SER A 25 -0.23 0.63 13.81
N GLU A 26 0.51 1.67 13.39
CA GLU A 26 1.86 1.96 13.93
C GLU A 26 1.83 2.23 15.43
N GLY A 27 0.74 2.83 15.92
CA GLY A 27 0.55 3.14 17.34
C GLY A 27 0.31 1.93 18.22
N LEU A 28 -0.03 0.76 17.65
CA LEU A 28 -0.28 -0.46 18.41
C LEU A 28 1.02 -1.00 19.00
N LYS A 29 1.06 -1.11 20.33
CA LYS A 29 2.19 -1.73 21.03
C LYS A 29 1.98 -3.23 21.14
N VAL A 30 2.95 -3.99 20.65
CA VAL A 30 2.95 -5.45 20.74
C VAL A 30 3.83 -5.93 21.90
N LYS A 31 3.75 -7.22 22.22
CA LYS A 31 4.66 -7.83 23.21
C LYS A 31 6.10 -7.65 22.76
N PRO A 32 7.03 -7.31 23.69
CA PRO A 32 8.43 -7.14 23.34
C PRO A 32 9.00 -8.36 22.61
N TYR A 33 9.69 -8.13 21.50
CA TYR A 33 10.33 -9.14 20.67
C TYR A 33 11.69 -8.65 20.19
N VAL A 34 12.59 -9.58 19.82
CA VAL A 34 13.87 -9.26 19.20
C VAL A 34 13.63 -8.96 17.72
N ASP A 35 13.74 -7.69 17.33
CA ASP A 35 13.68 -7.26 15.94
C ASP A 35 15.05 -7.41 15.26
N ARG A 36 16.11 -6.96 15.97
CA ARG A 36 17.51 -7.10 15.58
C ARG A 36 18.32 -7.64 16.74
N THR A 37 19.25 -8.54 16.46
CA THR A 37 20.15 -9.07 17.46
C THR A 37 21.17 -8.01 17.91
N LYS A 38 21.75 -8.21 19.10
CA LYS A 38 22.84 -7.40 19.62
C LYS A 38 23.99 -7.30 18.61
N GLU A 39 24.36 -8.43 18.00
CA GLU A 39 25.44 -8.51 17.03
C GLU A 39 25.15 -7.67 15.78
N GLU A 40 23.93 -7.76 15.22
CA GLU A 40 23.53 -6.99 14.05
C GLU A 40 23.58 -5.48 14.29
N VAL A 41 23.13 -5.02 15.47
CA VAL A 41 23.17 -3.61 15.83
C VAL A 41 24.61 -3.13 16.02
N LEU A 42 25.45 -3.91 16.70
CA LEU A 42 26.88 -3.56 16.90
C LEU A 42 27.65 -3.55 15.58
N ASP A 43 27.38 -4.47 14.68
CA ASP A 43 28.00 -4.49 13.34
C ASP A 43 27.58 -3.27 12.53
N GLU A 44 26.33 -2.84 12.64
CA GLU A 44 25.87 -1.59 12.03
C GLU A 44 26.61 -0.38 12.60
N ILE A 45 26.66 -0.22 13.91
CA ILE A 45 27.41 0.86 14.59
C ILE A 45 28.87 0.88 14.14
N ASN A 46 29.55 -0.26 14.13
CA ASN A 46 30.95 -0.35 13.72
C ASN A 46 31.16 0.11 12.29
N ARG A 47 30.25 -0.27 11.37
CA ARG A 47 30.29 0.14 9.96
C ARG A 47 30.15 1.64 9.77
N TYR A 48 29.31 2.30 10.57
CA TYR A 48 29.20 3.77 10.57
C TYR A 48 30.44 4.44 11.17
N CYS A 49 30.97 3.90 12.28
CA CYS A 49 32.19 4.40 12.92
C CYS A 49 33.45 4.28 12.05
N GLU A 50 33.48 3.35 11.07
CA GLU A 50 34.60 3.25 10.13
C GLU A 50 34.72 4.49 9.22
N ASN A 51 33.62 5.20 8.98
CA ASN A 51 33.55 6.33 8.08
C ASN A 51 33.33 7.68 8.78
N ASP A 52 33.23 7.67 10.13
CA ASP A 52 32.96 8.85 10.94
C ASP A 52 33.81 8.83 12.22
N GLU A 53 34.90 9.63 12.22
CA GLU A 53 35.83 9.72 13.35
C GLU A 53 35.21 10.38 14.60
N GLU A 54 34.22 11.26 14.45
CA GLU A 54 33.52 11.88 15.58
C GLU A 54 32.60 10.86 16.25
N LEU A 55 31.83 10.13 15.46
CA LEU A 55 30.99 9.05 15.94
C LEU A 55 31.81 7.98 16.64
N LYS A 56 32.92 7.56 16.05
CA LYS A 56 33.86 6.59 16.63
C LYS A 56 34.36 7.04 18.00
N ALA A 57 34.80 8.31 18.13
CA ALA A 57 35.26 8.86 19.39
C ALA A 57 34.16 8.86 20.47
N ASN A 58 32.91 9.15 20.09
CA ASN A 58 31.77 9.14 20.99
C ASN A 58 31.45 7.73 21.52
N TYR A 59 31.63 6.70 20.70
CA TYR A 59 31.32 5.33 21.03
C TYR A 59 32.50 4.52 21.63
N GLU A 60 33.74 5.02 21.52
CA GLU A 60 34.94 4.27 21.90
C GLU A 60 34.94 3.78 23.36
N ASN A 61 34.37 4.57 24.28
CA ASN A 61 34.39 4.26 25.71
C ASN A 61 33.07 3.71 26.25
N LEU A 62 32.06 3.50 25.38
CA LEU A 62 30.76 2.97 25.76
C LEU A 62 30.79 1.42 25.79
N SER A 63 30.08 0.83 26.74
CA SER A 63 29.77 -0.58 26.70
C SER A 63 28.83 -0.94 25.53
N ASP A 64 28.82 -2.20 25.13
CA ASP A 64 27.90 -2.65 24.06
C ASP A 64 26.44 -2.23 24.31
N LYS A 65 25.99 -2.37 25.56
CA LYS A 65 24.64 -2.00 25.95
C LYS A 65 24.39 -0.49 25.74
N GLU A 66 25.29 0.36 26.22
CA GLU A 66 25.18 1.81 26.07
C GLU A 66 25.19 2.23 24.59
N LYS A 67 26.02 1.57 23.77
CA LYS A 67 26.04 1.78 22.32
C LYS A 67 24.69 1.46 21.70
N ILE A 68 24.10 0.33 22.06
CA ILE A 68 22.80 -0.10 21.52
C ILE A 68 21.67 0.82 22.01
N GLU A 69 21.66 1.18 23.29
CA GLU A 69 20.68 2.11 23.86
C GLU A 69 20.71 3.46 23.13
N ASP A 70 21.89 4.03 22.93
CA ASP A 70 22.06 5.32 22.24
C ASP A 70 21.69 5.24 20.76
N TRP A 71 22.10 4.14 20.07
CA TRP A 71 21.84 3.97 18.64
C TRP A 71 20.39 3.69 18.30
N THR A 72 19.71 2.88 19.11
CA THR A 72 18.35 2.42 18.85
C THR A 72 17.27 3.18 19.63
N GLY A 73 17.66 3.88 20.68
CA GLY A 73 16.71 4.45 21.66
C GLY A 73 15.99 3.40 22.51
N CYS A 74 16.43 2.15 22.47
CA CYS A 74 15.79 1.04 23.16
C CYS A 74 16.29 0.92 24.59
N ASP A 75 15.38 0.84 25.56
CA ASP A 75 15.65 0.65 26.99
C ASP A 75 15.34 -0.78 27.48
N LEU A 76 14.77 -1.62 26.63
CA LEU A 76 14.39 -2.99 26.94
C LEU A 76 15.36 -3.99 26.28
N PHE A 77 15.80 -4.97 27.06
CA PHE A 77 16.71 -6.02 26.60
C PHE A 77 16.26 -7.38 27.07
N ASP A 78 16.54 -8.41 26.29
CA ASP A 78 16.39 -9.78 26.73
C ASP A 78 17.59 -10.23 27.61
N LYS A 79 17.56 -11.51 28.06
CA LYS A 79 18.61 -12.09 28.91
C LYS A 79 19.97 -12.24 28.19
N ASP A 80 19.97 -12.24 26.85
CA ASP A 80 21.16 -12.41 26.02
C ASP A 80 21.72 -11.04 25.57
N GLY A 81 21.03 -9.94 25.94
CA GLY A 81 21.43 -8.55 25.66
C GLY A 81 20.96 -8.03 24.33
N ASN A 82 20.01 -8.69 23.69
CA ASN A 82 19.40 -8.18 22.46
C ASN A 82 18.39 -7.08 22.80
N PRO A 83 18.35 -5.96 22.04
CA PRO A 83 17.33 -4.95 22.20
C PRO A 83 15.94 -5.50 21.84
N LEU A 84 14.93 -5.09 22.59
CA LEU A 84 13.55 -5.54 22.39
C LEU A 84 12.70 -4.41 21.82
N SER A 85 12.05 -4.66 20.69
CA SER A 85 11.06 -3.78 20.10
C SER A 85 9.66 -4.06 20.62
N THR A 86 8.85 -3.00 20.79
CA THR A 86 7.40 -3.09 20.96
C THR A 86 6.66 -2.48 19.77
N TYR A 87 7.38 -2.13 18.70
CA TYR A 87 6.81 -1.65 17.46
C TYR A 87 5.99 -2.73 16.80
N ASN A 88 4.87 -2.37 16.20
CA ASN A 88 4.02 -3.34 15.50
C ASN A 88 4.66 -3.78 14.18
N PRO A 89 5.12 -5.04 14.04
CA PRO A 89 5.74 -5.50 12.80
C PRO A 89 4.76 -5.57 11.62
N ASN A 90 3.44 -5.55 11.90
CA ASN A 90 2.40 -5.50 10.88
C ASN A 90 1.93 -4.08 10.57
N SER A 91 2.64 -3.07 11.10
CA SER A 91 2.28 -1.66 10.89
C SER A 91 2.18 -1.31 9.41
N LYS A 92 1.06 -0.67 9.04
CA LYS A 92 0.78 -0.19 7.68
C LYS A 92 0.42 1.29 7.67
N TRP A 93 -0.12 1.84 8.76
CA TRP A 93 -0.61 3.22 8.84
C TRP A 93 -0.39 3.82 10.24
N ASP A 94 -0.24 5.16 10.30
CA ASP A 94 -0.15 5.95 11.53
C ASP A 94 -1.46 6.69 11.85
N TRP A 95 -2.23 7.11 10.85
CA TRP A 95 -3.60 7.60 10.96
C TRP A 95 -4.38 7.33 9.67
N TYR A 96 -5.71 7.38 9.75
CA TYR A 96 -6.58 7.22 8.60
C TYR A 96 -7.84 8.08 8.72
N VAL A 97 -8.51 8.27 7.59
CA VAL A 97 -9.83 8.91 7.50
C VAL A 97 -10.67 8.22 6.42
N VAL A 98 -11.97 8.08 6.65
CA VAL A 98 -12.91 7.56 5.64
C VAL A 98 -12.99 8.55 4.49
N GLY A 99 -12.87 8.06 3.26
CA GLY A 99 -12.83 8.85 2.04
C GLY A 99 -11.55 9.65 1.88
N GLY A 100 -11.39 10.73 2.62
CA GLY A 100 -10.20 11.58 2.60
C GLY A 100 -9.89 12.13 1.19
N ARG A 101 -8.69 11.86 0.68
CA ARG A 101 -8.26 12.25 -0.68
C ARG A 101 -9.03 11.52 -1.78
N TRP A 102 -9.63 10.39 -1.45
CA TRP A 102 -10.42 9.55 -2.35
C TRP A 102 -11.90 9.56 -1.99
N SER A 103 -12.38 10.67 -1.41
CA SER A 103 -13.81 10.84 -1.11
C SER A 103 -14.66 10.71 -2.37
N ASN A 104 -15.80 10.04 -2.21
CA ASN A 104 -16.75 9.76 -3.27
C ASN A 104 -16.16 8.91 -4.41
N MET A 105 -15.34 7.92 -4.07
CA MET A 105 -14.71 7.04 -5.05
C MET A 105 -15.63 5.91 -5.52
N LEU A 106 -16.55 5.46 -4.66
CA LEU A 106 -17.49 4.39 -4.97
C LEU A 106 -18.71 4.94 -5.72
N LYS A 107 -18.96 4.40 -6.91
CA LYS A 107 -20.18 4.70 -7.68
C LYS A 107 -21.23 3.65 -7.37
N THR A 108 -22.43 4.07 -7.00
CA THR A 108 -23.56 3.18 -6.75
C THR A 108 -24.45 3.04 -7.98
N LYS A 109 -25.28 1.99 -8.03
CA LYS A 109 -26.20 1.67 -9.15
C LYS A 109 -27.27 2.73 -9.40
N ASP A 110 -27.56 3.57 -8.40
CA ASP A 110 -28.46 4.74 -8.54
C ASP A 110 -27.73 6.01 -9.00
N GLY A 111 -26.41 5.91 -9.22
CA GLY A 111 -25.57 6.98 -9.80
C GLY A 111 -24.96 7.93 -8.77
N GLU A 112 -25.13 7.68 -7.48
CA GLU A 112 -24.49 8.46 -6.43
C GLU A 112 -23.02 8.05 -6.27
N TYR A 113 -22.21 8.98 -5.78
CA TYR A 113 -20.80 8.75 -5.44
C TYR A 113 -20.63 8.88 -3.92
N VAL A 114 -20.10 7.83 -3.30
CA VAL A 114 -20.05 7.70 -1.83
C VAL A 114 -18.69 7.16 -1.37
N ASP A 115 -18.43 7.29 -0.06
CA ASP A 115 -17.24 6.69 0.57
C ASP A 115 -17.52 5.27 1.11
N GLU A 116 -18.80 4.93 1.24
CA GLU A 116 -19.26 3.67 1.80
C GLU A 116 -20.59 3.25 1.17
N CYS A 117 -20.72 1.97 0.82
CA CYS A 117 -22.00 1.38 0.39
C CYS A 117 -22.03 -0.14 0.61
N LEU A 118 -23.23 -0.74 0.47
CA LEU A 118 -23.33 -2.19 0.37
C LEU A 118 -22.74 -2.67 -0.96
N VAL A 119 -22.03 -3.80 -0.95
CA VAL A 119 -21.45 -4.40 -2.16
C VAL A 119 -22.48 -4.60 -3.26
N LYS A 120 -23.70 -5.03 -2.92
CA LYS A 120 -24.81 -5.20 -3.90
C LYS A 120 -25.23 -3.90 -4.59
N ASP A 121 -24.98 -2.74 -3.99
CA ASP A 121 -25.35 -1.44 -4.52
C ASP A 121 -24.22 -0.79 -5.34
N LEU A 122 -23.02 -1.37 -5.30
CA LEU A 122 -21.85 -0.89 -6.05
C LEU A 122 -22.04 -1.10 -7.57
N ASP A 123 -21.80 -0.05 -8.35
CA ASP A 123 -21.75 -0.09 -9.81
C ASP A 123 -20.31 -0.37 -10.27
N LEU A 124 -20.05 -1.59 -10.70
CA LEU A 124 -18.75 -2.02 -11.22
C LEU A 124 -18.60 -1.81 -12.74
N THR A 125 -19.57 -1.15 -13.37
CA THR A 125 -19.50 -0.86 -14.80
C THR A 125 -18.37 0.13 -15.07
N PRO A 126 -17.41 -0.20 -15.97
CA PRO A 126 -16.35 0.71 -16.35
C PRO A 126 -16.87 2.06 -16.84
N ASN A 127 -16.20 3.15 -16.48
CA ASN A 127 -16.49 4.46 -17.04
C ASN A 127 -16.16 4.46 -18.54
N GLU A 128 -17.16 4.71 -19.40
CA GLU A 128 -17.01 4.61 -20.85
C GLU A 128 -16.01 5.64 -21.41
N ASP A 129 -16.00 6.86 -20.88
CA ASP A 129 -15.09 7.91 -21.34
C ASP A 129 -13.65 7.59 -20.96
N GLU A 130 -13.42 7.11 -19.73
CA GLU A 130 -12.10 6.68 -19.27
C GLU A 130 -11.63 5.43 -20.02
N TYR A 131 -12.51 4.46 -20.25
CA TYR A 131 -12.22 3.29 -21.06
C TYR A 131 -11.75 3.67 -22.48
N ASN A 132 -12.50 4.54 -23.15
CA ASN A 132 -12.16 4.99 -24.49
C ASN A 132 -10.86 5.83 -24.51
N ALA A 133 -10.63 6.65 -23.49
CA ALA A 133 -9.38 7.39 -23.32
C ALA A 133 -8.18 6.45 -23.12
N ALA A 134 -8.33 5.40 -22.32
CA ALA A 134 -7.31 4.39 -22.13
C ALA A 134 -7.02 3.57 -23.39
N ILE A 135 -8.04 3.17 -24.14
CA ILE A 135 -7.87 2.55 -25.47
C ILE A 135 -7.04 3.48 -26.36
N ARG A 136 -7.41 4.77 -26.41
CA ARG A 136 -6.70 5.74 -27.26
C ARG A 136 -5.26 5.98 -26.81
N PHE A 137 -5.02 6.04 -25.50
CA PHE A 137 -3.68 6.10 -24.94
C PHE A 137 -2.81 4.91 -25.42
N TRP A 138 -3.32 3.70 -25.33
CA TRP A 138 -2.62 2.50 -25.78
C TRP A 138 -2.30 2.55 -27.27
N GLU A 139 -3.25 2.94 -28.12
CA GLU A 139 -3.04 3.11 -29.55
C GLU A 139 -1.89 4.08 -29.84
N LEU A 140 -1.81 5.19 -29.11
CA LEU A 140 -0.77 6.21 -29.34
C LEU A 140 0.60 5.83 -28.79
N VAL A 141 0.63 5.17 -27.62
CA VAL A 141 1.88 4.92 -26.88
C VAL A 141 2.46 3.54 -27.18
N VAL A 142 1.62 2.52 -27.31
CA VAL A 142 2.06 1.13 -27.51
C VAL A 142 2.06 0.74 -28.99
N GLU A 143 0.98 1.07 -29.70
CA GLU A 143 0.82 0.72 -31.11
C GLU A 143 1.41 1.77 -32.08
N ASP A 144 1.94 2.89 -31.56
CA ASP A 144 2.55 3.98 -32.35
C ASP A 144 1.59 4.56 -33.42
N GLN A 145 0.27 4.58 -33.15
CA GLN A 145 -0.72 5.13 -34.07
C GLN A 145 -0.56 6.64 -34.25
N PRO A 146 -0.89 7.20 -35.43
CA PRO A 146 -0.80 8.63 -35.65
C PRO A 146 -1.82 9.40 -34.82
N LEU A 147 -1.44 10.62 -34.43
CA LEU A 147 -2.34 11.60 -33.81
C LEU A 147 -3.43 12.00 -34.81
N LYS A 148 -4.64 12.18 -34.33
CA LYS A 148 -5.74 12.82 -35.07
C LYS A 148 -5.59 14.35 -35.03
N ASP A 149 -6.29 15.06 -35.92
CA ASP A 149 -6.29 16.53 -35.92
C ASP A 149 -6.76 17.08 -34.56
N GLY A 150 -5.90 17.91 -33.97
CA GLY A 150 -6.15 18.52 -32.66
C GLY A 150 -5.80 17.65 -31.44
N GLU A 151 -5.31 16.43 -31.65
CA GLU A 151 -4.79 15.60 -30.57
C GLU A 151 -3.37 15.99 -30.18
N GLU A 152 -3.09 15.94 -28.87
CA GLU A 152 -1.74 16.02 -28.33
C GLU A 152 -1.24 14.63 -27.90
N LYS A 153 0.08 14.41 -28.03
CA LYS A 153 0.67 13.17 -27.53
C LYS A 153 0.52 13.09 -26.02
N PRO A 154 -0.09 12.01 -25.48
CA PRO A 154 -0.25 11.89 -24.05
C PRO A 154 1.10 11.78 -23.36
N PHE A 155 1.18 12.32 -22.14
CA PHE A 155 2.33 12.10 -21.29
C PHE A 155 2.38 10.61 -20.91
N ASN A 156 3.54 10.00 -21.08
CA ASN A 156 3.78 8.64 -20.62
C ASN A 156 5.14 8.57 -19.90
N MET A 157 5.16 7.92 -18.75
CA MET A 157 6.36 7.80 -17.91
C MET A 157 7.21 6.59 -18.29
N TYR A 158 6.61 5.56 -18.87
CA TYR A 158 7.25 4.29 -19.14
C TYR A 158 7.35 4.03 -20.64
N LYS A 159 8.29 3.15 -21.05
CA LYS A 159 8.39 2.65 -22.42
C LYS A 159 7.22 1.71 -22.71
N LYS A 160 6.91 1.51 -24.00
CA LYS A 160 5.80 0.64 -24.43
C LYS A 160 5.91 -0.81 -23.94
N GLU A 161 7.13 -1.32 -23.78
CA GLU A 161 7.39 -2.66 -23.28
C GLU A 161 6.81 -2.87 -21.89
N TYR A 162 6.87 -1.86 -21.02
CA TYR A 162 6.27 -1.90 -19.69
C TYR A 162 4.75 -2.11 -19.74
N TYR A 163 4.05 -1.41 -20.64
CA TYR A 163 2.59 -1.56 -20.77
C TYR A 163 2.21 -2.95 -21.30
N ILE A 164 2.97 -3.46 -22.28
CA ILE A 164 2.75 -4.80 -22.83
C ILE A 164 3.00 -5.88 -21.77
N GLU A 165 4.06 -5.76 -21.00
CA GLU A 165 4.42 -6.72 -19.95
C GLU A 165 3.39 -6.74 -18.82
N ARG A 166 2.94 -5.56 -18.37
CA ARG A 166 1.99 -5.45 -17.25
C ARG A 166 0.56 -5.83 -17.66
N TYR A 167 0.08 -5.31 -18.78
CA TYR A 167 -1.36 -5.37 -19.12
C TYR A 167 -1.69 -6.36 -20.25
N SER A 168 -0.72 -6.82 -21.01
CA SER A 168 -0.79 -7.76 -22.13
C SER A 168 -1.61 -7.26 -23.31
N THR A 169 -2.81 -6.71 -23.13
CA THR A 169 -3.71 -6.20 -24.19
C THR A 169 -4.26 -4.82 -23.86
N LYS A 170 -4.69 -4.09 -24.89
CA LYS A 170 -5.30 -2.78 -24.72
C LYS A 170 -6.66 -2.82 -24.01
N GLU A 171 -7.41 -3.90 -24.24
CA GLU A 171 -8.71 -4.10 -23.60
C GLU A 171 -8.54 -4.32 -22.10
N ASN A 172 -7.51 -5.08 -21.69
CA ASN A 172 -7.20 -5.27 -20.27
C ASN A 172 -6.69 -3.98 -19.63
N TYR A 173 -5.80 -3.25 -20.31
CA TYR A 173 -5.35 -1.93 -19.88
C TYR A 173 -6.54 -0.98 -19.67
N ALA A 174 -7.42 -0.87 -20.69
CA ALA A 174 -8.57 0.02 -20.63
C ALA A 174 -9.56 -0.36 -19.51
N ARG A 175 -9.78 -1.65 -19.29
CA ARG A 175 -10.63 -2.14 -18.19
C ARG A 175 -10.06 -1.72 -16.84
N ILE A 176 -8.77 -1.91 -16.61
CA ILE A 176 -8.11 -1.58 -15.33
C ILE A 176 -8.11 -0.07 -15.09
N GLU A 177 -7.78 0.73 -16.10
CA GLU A 177 -7.73 2.20 -15.98
C GLU A 177 -9.10 2.88 -15.86
N SER A 178 -10.19 2.19 -16.25
CA SER A 178 -11.56 2.72 -16.19
C SER A 178 -12.40 2.22 -15.01
N GLN A 179 -11.82 1.42 -14.16
CA GLN A 179 -12.43 0.92 -12.94
C GLN A 179 -11.69 1.46 -11.72
N PHE A 180 -12.40 1.70 -10.63
CA PHE A 180 -11.71 2.07 -9.41
C PHE A 180 -10.84 0.91 -8.90
N SER A 181 -9.71 1.25 -8.31
CA SER A 181 -8.87 0.31 -7.58
C SER A 181 -8.26 1.00 -6.37
N THR A 182 -7.93 0.20 -5.35
CA THR A 182 -7.24 0.69 -4.15
C THR A 182 -5.86 0.05 -4.06
N TYR A 183 -4.97 0.67 -3.29
CA TYR A 183 -3.65 0.09 -3.03
C TYR A 183 -3.74 -1.21 -2.24
N ALA A 184 -4.65 -1.29 -1.27
CA ALA A 184 -4.85 -2.47 -0.43
C ALA A 184 -6.34 -2.77 -0.22
N VAL A 185 -6.61 -3.99 0.20
CA VAL A 185 -7.92 -4.48 0.61
C VAL A 185 -7.82 -5.13 1.98
N VAL A 186 -8.77 -4.85 2.88
CA VAL A 186 -8.94 -5.56 4.14
C VAL A 186 -10.28 -6.29 4.11
N MET A 187 -10.23 -7.59 4.34
CA MET A 187 -11.41 -8.45 4.31
C MET A 187 -12.04 -8.60 5.72
N PRO A 188 -13.30 -9.06 5.84
CA PRO A 188 -13.98 -9.17 7.14
C PRO A 188 -13.34 -10.15 8.13
N ASP A 189 -12.46 -11.04 7.66
CA ASP A 189 -11.65 -11.93 8.51
C ASP A 189 -10.41 -11.23 9.10
N GLY A 190 -10.17 -9.97 8.73
CA GLY A 190 -9.06 -9.16 9.18
C GLY A 190 -7.78 -9.29 8.34
N GLU A 191 -7.79 -10.08 7.26
CA GLU A 191 -6.62 -10.22 6.40
C GLU A 191 -6.41 -8.99 5.52
N TRP A 192 -5.14 -8.54 5.45
CA TRP A 192 -4.68 -7.41 4.64
C TRP A 192 -4.03 -7.91 3.35
N TYR A 193 -4.54 -7.45 2.22
CA TYR A 193 -4.04 -7.76 0.88
C TYR A 193 -3.49 -6.52 0.19
N GLU A 194 -2.30 -6.61 -0.40
CA GLU A 194 -1.64 -5.54 -1.14
C GLU A 194 -0.71 -6.11 -2.23
N PRO A 195 -0.35 -5.35 -3.28
CA PRO A 195 0.46 -5.87 -4.41
C PRO A 195 1.93 -6.17 -4.06
N GLY A 196 2.37 -5.84 -2.87
CA GLY A 196 3.74 -6.03 -2.40
C GLY A 196 3.99 -5.19 -1.17
N GLU A 197 5.19 -5.28 -0.59
CA GLU A 197 5.55 -4.46 0.56
C GLU A 197 5.60 -2.98 0.17
N MET A 198 5.10 -2.13 1.05
CA MET A 198 5.25 -0.70 0.94
C MET A 198 6.63 -0.30 1.45
N GLY A 199 7.41 0.32 0.60
CA GLY A 199 8.70 0.89 0.94
C GLY A 199 8.59 2.28 1.58
N TRP A 200 9.73 2.87 1.87
CA TRP A 200 9.83 4.23 2.40
C TRP A 200 9.10 5.23 1.50
N PHE A 201 8.42 6.20 2.13
CA PHE A 201 7.63 7.24 1.48
C PHE A 201 6.41 6.72 0.68
N GLY A 202 5.85 5.56 1.04
CA GLY A 202 4.67 5.01 0.40
C GLY A 202 4.90 4.56 -1.05
N VAL A 203 6.14 4.25 -1.41
CA VAL A 203 6.46 3.69 -2.72
C VAL A 203 6.29 2.19 -2.66
N SER A 204 5.39 1.63 -3.46
CA SER A 204 5.25 0.18 -3.60
C SER A 204 6.54 -0.43 -4.13
N LEU A 205 7.03 -1.46 -3.47
CA LEU A 205 8.16 -2.28 -3.91
C LEU A 205 7.72 -3.43 -4.85
N ALA A 206 6.43 -3.48 -5.17
CA ALA A 206 5.88 -4.48 -6.08
C ALA A 206 6.54 -4.41 -7.46
N GLY A 207 6.97 -5.56 -7.95
CA GLY A 207 7.45 -5.71 -9.32
C GLY A 207 6.30 -5.73 -10.33
N PRO A 208 6.59 -5.69 -11.65
CA PRO A 208 5.57 -5.74 -12.70
C PRO A 208 4.64 -6.95 -12.59
N ASP A 209 5.16 -8.11 -12.20
CA ASP A 209 4.39 -9.34 -12.04
C ASP A 209 3.42 -9.24 -10.85
N SER A 210 3.87 -8.73 -9.70
CA SER A 210 3.01 -8.52 -8.53
C SER A 210 1.90 -7.50 -8.79
N ASN A 211 2.21 -6.43 -9.52
CA ASN A 211 1.21 -5.43 -9.92
C ASN A 211 0.17 -6.02 -10.87
N ARG A 212 0.59 -6.85 -11.85
CA ARG A 212 -0.35 -7.53 -12.75
C ARG A 212 -1.25 -8.49 -12.00
N GLU A 213 -0.68 -9.32 -11.12
CA GLU A 213 -1.44 -10.22 -10.28
C GLU A 213 -2.43 -9.48 -9.38
N TRP A 214 -2.04 -8.34 -8.83
CA TRP A 214 -2.92 -7.47 -8.06
C TRP A 214 -4.08 -6.93 -8.91
N ASP A 215 -3.80 -6.36 -10.07
CA ASP A 215 -4.80 -5.82 -10.98
C ASP A 215 -5.83 -6.90 -11.41
N GLU A 216 -5.39 -8.15 -11.56
CA GLU A 216 -6.27 -9.29 -11.87
C GLU A 216 -7.09 -9.75 -10.65
N ASN A 217 -6.49 -9.80 -9.47
CA ASN A 217 -7.13 -10.28 -8.25
C ASN A 217 -8.04 -9.24 -7.60
N TYR A 218 -7.73 -7.94 -7.72
CA TYR A 218 -8.53 -6.88 -7.15
C TYR A 218 -10.01 -6.97 -7.55
N HIS A 219 -10.27 -7.23 -8.83
CA HIS A 219 -11.64 -7.39 -9.31
C HIS A 219 -12.35 -8.62 -8.74
N LYS A 220 -11.60 -9.69 -8.44
CA LYS A 220 -12.16 -10.88 -7.80
C LYS A 220 -12.63 -10.59 -6.38
N PHE A 221 -11.91 -9.76 -5.62
CA PHE A 221 -12.39 -9.33 -4.30
C PHE A 221 -13.76 -8.66 -4.39
N LEU A 222 -13.99 -7.83 -5.42
CA LEU A 222 -15.25 -7.12 -5.62
C LEU A 222 -16.36 -8.05 -6.14
N GLU A 223 -16.04 -8.97 -7.06
CA GLU A 223 -16.99 -9.88 -7.68
C GLU A 223 -17.42 -11.02 -6.73
N GLU A 224 -16.52 -11.49 -5.88
CA GLU A 224 -16.73 -12.61 -4.96
C GLU A 224 -17.18 -12.15 -3.56
N ALA A 225 -17.16 -10.84 -3.27
CA ALA A 225 -17.61 -10.30 -1.99
C ALA A 225 -19.10 -10.57 -1.74
N ASP A 226 -19.47 -10.87 -0.49
CA ASP A 226 -20.87 -11.04 -0.13
C ASP A 226 -21.66 -9.76 -0.43
N PRO A 227 -22.78 -9.84 -1.14
CA PRO A 227 -23.60 -8.66 -1.49
C PRO A 227 -24.08 -7.82 -0.29
N ASN A 228 -24.10 -8.39 0.90
CA ASN A 228 -24.53 -7.72 2.13
C ASN A 228 -23.38 -7.11 2.94
N TRP A 229 -22.13 -7.35 2.56
CA TRP A 229 -21.01 -6.63 3.15
C TRP A 229 -21.04 -5.16 2.78
N ILE A 230 -20.45 -4.35 3.63
CA ILE A 230 -20.22 -2.93 3.37
C ILE A 230 -18.78 -2.78 2.90
N ILE A 231 -18.58 -2.06 1.79
CA ILE A 231 -17.26 -1.60 1.34
C ILE A 231 -17.10 -0.14 1.74
N THR A 232 -15.99 0.18 2.42
CA THR A 232 -15.61 1.53 2.83
C THR A 232 -14.25 1.91 2.25
N ILE A 233 -14.14 3.08 1.64
CA ILE A 233 -12.87 3.63 1.18
C ILE A 233 -12.20 4.41 2.29
N VAL A 234 -10.93 4.10 2.53
CA VAL A 234 -10.13 4.71 3.59
C VAL A 234 -8.85 5.31 2.99
N ASP A 235 -8.57 6.55 3.38
CA ASP A 235 -7.30 7.25 3.12
C ASP A 235 -6.37 6.97 4.30
N CYS A 236 -5.39 6.09 4.11
CA CYS A 236 -4.36 5.77 5.08
C CYS A 236 -3.11 6.61 4.83
N HIS A 237 -2.48 7.03 5.93
CA HIS A 237 -1.21 7.76 5.96
C HIS A 237 -0.09 6.90 6.56
N ILE A 238 1.16 7.09 6.07
CA ILE A 238 2.39 6.49 6.58
C ILE A 238 3.57 7.45 6.47
#